data_aa300aabb4bad6cb2b5c0009921168c0
#
_entry.id   aa300aabb4bad6cb2b5c0009921168c0
#
_cell.length_a   1.000
_cell.length_b   1.000
_cell.length_c   1.000
_cell.angle_alpha   90.00
_cell.angle_beta   90.00
_cell.angle_gamma   90.00
#
_symmetry.space_group_name_H-M   'P 1'
#
loop_
_entity.id
_entity.type
_entity.pdbx_description
1 polymer ?
#
loop_
_entity_poly.entity_id
_entity_poly.type
_entity_poly.pdbx_seq_one_letter_code
_entity_poly.pdbx_strand_id
1 'polypeptide(L)'
;EFKNSMFAEDEDRFTFFWNNRNARRKQSGTLIHWFNEFADEVGPDNVRLIMHTDPKDVHGQDLVAIMDSIGATDNRILISDQKVPPDALARMYNIADCTINISDAEGFGLATLESLSSGVPIIVNMTGGLQEQVTDGEEWFGIGLTPASKSIIGSQEVPYIHEDRLNKEDFLNALRKMYNMT
;
A
#
# COMPACT_ATOMS: atom_id res chain seq x y z
N GLU A 1 -16.27 -3.91 16.57
CA GLU A 1 -17.57 -3.23 16.26
C GLU A 1 -17.51 -2.37 14.96
N PHE A 2 -16.46 -1.57 14.74
CA PHE A 2 -16.35 -0.72 13.54
C PHE A 2 -16.05 -1.53 12.26
N LYS A 3 -15.16 -2.53 12.35
CA LYS A 3 -14.89 -3.47 11.24
C LYS A 3 -16.20 -4.15 10.84
N ASN A 4 -16.99 -4.61 11.79
CA ASN A 4 -18.30 -5.24 11.60
C ASN A 4 -19.35 -4.30 10.98
N SER A 5 -19.29 -2.99 11.23
CA SER A 5 -20.23 -2.03 10.65
C SER A 5 -19.91 -1.66 9.20
N MET A 6 -18.64 -1.73 8.79
CA MET A 6 -18.21 -1.44 7.41
C MET A 6 -18.25 -2.66 6.49
N PHE A 7 -18.07 -3.87 7.04
CA PHE A 7 -17.88 -5.10 6.28
C PHE A 7 -18.65 -6.28 6.89
N ALA A 8 -19.93 -6.07 7.21
CA ALA A 8 -20.77 -7.02 7.98
C ALA A 8 -20.82 -8.47 7.45
N GLU A 9 -20.39 -8.72 6.21
CA GLU A 9 -20.37 -10.07 5.60
C GLU A 9 -18.94 -10.60 5.36
N ASP A 10 -17.87 -9.81 5.66
CA ASP A 10 -16.49 -10.11 5.25
C ASP A 10 -15.47 -9.92 6.38
N GLU A 11 -15.81 -10.23 7.62
CA GLU A 11 -15.00 -9.95 8.81
C GLU A 11 -13.64 -10.66 8.84
N ASP A 12 -13.53 -11.79 8.15
CA ASP A 12 -12.36 -12.67 8.24
C ASP A 12 -11.30 -12.42 7.17
N ARG A 13 -11.51 -11.48 6.25
CA ARG A 13 -10.51 -11.16 5.23
C ARG A 13 -9.31 -10.46 5.84
N PHE A 14 -8.10 -10.93 5.52
CA PHE A 14 -6.87 -10.19 5.82
C PHE A 14 -6.84 -8.89 5.01
N THR A 15 -6.82 -7.75 5.72
CA THR A 15 -6.99 -6.44 5.12
C THR A 15 -5.66 -5.70 5.02
N PHE A 16 -5.21 -5.48 3.81
CA PHE A 16 -4.12 -4.55 3.51
C PHE A 16 -4.67 -3.14 3.31
N PHE A 17 -3.92 -2.13 3.75
CA PHE A 17 -4.30 -0.73 3.63
C PHE A 17 -3.22 0.08 2.90
N TRP A 18 -3.65 0.99 2.04
CA TRP A 18 -2.78 1.93 1.35
C TRP A 18 -3.40 3.32 1.41
N ASN A 19 -2.75 4.24 2.15
CA ASN A 19 -3.17 5.63 2.30
C ASN A 19 -2.11 6.56 1.70
N ASN A 20 -2.30 6.96 0.48
CA ASN A 20 -1.39 7.87 -0.22
C ASN A 20 -2.14 8.64 -1.32
N ARG A 21 -1.55 9.76 -1.74
CA ARG A 21 -1.99 10.42 -2.96
C ARG A 21 -1.70 9.50 -4.16
N ASN A 22 -2.65 9.39 -5.08
CA ASN A 22 -2.43 8.73 -6.36
C ASN A 22 -1.50 9.60 -7.22
N ALA A 23 -0.21 9.38 -7.09
CA ALA A 23 0.83 10.06 -7.84
C ALA A 23 1.80 9.03 -8.42
N ARG A 24 2.39 9.30 -9.59
CA ARG A 24 3.24 8.36 -10.33
C ARG A 24 4.25 7.62 -9.44
N ARG A 25 5.00 8.35 -8.60
CA ARG A 25 6.03 7.76 -7.72
C ARG A 25 5.48 6.85 -6.62
N LYS A 26 4.18 6.89 -6.36
CA LYS A 26 3.50 6.08 -5.34
C LYS A 26 3.15 4.67 -5.81
N GLN A 27 3.31 4.41 -7.10
CA GLN A 27 3.12 3.10 -7.71
C GLN A 27 1.72 2.49 -7.49
N SER A 28 0.69 3.33 -7.44
CA SER A 28 -0.69 2.92 -7.16
C SER A 28 -1.21 1.85 -8.14
N GLY A 29 -0.99 2.04 -9.43
CA GLY A 29 -1.40 1.05 -10.45
C GLY A 29 -0.58 -0.24 -10.39
N THR A 30 0.71 -0.14 -10.08
CA THR A 30 1.58 -1.31 -9.86
C THR A 30 1.10 -2.10 -8.64
N LEU A 31 0.73 -1.41 -7.55
CA LEU A 31 0.18 -2.05 -6.36
C LEU A 31 -1.09 -2.82 -6.69
N ILE A 32 -2.04 -2.21 -7.41
CA ILE A 32 -3.28 -2.86 -7.83
C ILE A 32 -2.98 -4.13 -8.64
N HIS A 33 -2.09 -4.03 -9.62
CA HIS A 33 -1.76 -5.14 -10.50
C HIS A 33 -1.11 -6.32 -9.74
N TRP A 34 -0.11 -6.04 -8.91
CA TRP A 34 0.60 -7.08 -8.15
C TRP A 34 -0.26 -7.65 -7.02
N PHE A 35 -1.06 -6.82 -6.37
CA PHE A 35 -2.01 -7.31 -5.35
C PHE A 35 -3.08 -8.22 -5.97
N ASN A 36 -3.55 -7.91 -7.17
CA ASN A 36 -4.51 -8.76 -7.88
C ASN A 36 -3.94 -10.16 -8.13
N GLU A 37 -2.67 -10.27 -8.57
CA GLU A 37 -2.00 -11.57 -8.73
C GLU A 37 -1.92 -12.34 -7.40
N PHE A 38 -1.57 -11.66 -6.31
CA PHE A 38 -1.53 -12.26 -4.98
C PHE A 38 -2.91 -12.72 -4.51
N ALA A 39 -3.95 -11.92 -4.73
CA ALA A 39 -5.32 -12.30 -4.36
C ALA A 39 -5.81 -13.52 -5.17
N ASP A 40 -5.47 -13.61 -6.45
CA ASP A 40 -5.76 -14.80 -7.26
C ASP A 40 -5.06 -16.07 -6.72
N GLU A 41 -3.85 -15.92 -6.18
CA GLU A 41 -3.06 -17.03 -5.61
C GLU A 41 -3.66 -17.57 -4.31
N VAL A 42 -4.03 -16.67 -3.37
CA VAL A 42 -4.48 -17.06 -2.02
C VAL A 42 -6.00 -17.20 -1.91
N GLY A 43 -6.72 -16.81 -2.94
CA GLY A 43 -8.18 -16.73 -2.97
C GLY A 43 -8.68 -15.30 -2.68
N PRO A 44 -9.46 -14.69 -3.60
CA PRO A 44 -9.90 -13.30 -3.48
C PRO A 44 -10.82 -13.05 -2.28
N ASP A 45 -11.44 -14.09 -1.74
CA ASP A 45 -12.28 -14.00 -0.55
C ASP A 45 -11.48 -14.02 0.76
N ASN A 46 -10.18 -14.30 0.71
CA ASN A 46 -9.33 -14.36 1.89
C ASN A 46 -8.59 -13.06 2.18
N VAL A 47 -8.47 -12.18 1.18
CA VAL A 47 -7.68 -10.95 1.29
C VAL A 47 -8.42 -9.76 0.71
N ARG A 48 -8.06 -8.58 1.18
CA ARG A 48 -8.59 -7.30 0.69
C ARG A 48 -7.52 -6.22 0.70
N LEU A 49 -7.52 -5.36 -0.31
CA LEU A 49 -6.77 -4.11 -0.33
C LEU A 49 -7.74 -2.92 -0.25
N ILE A 50 -7.60 -2.07 0.74
CA ILE A 50 -8.30 -0.79 0.82
C ILE A 50 -7.31 0.31 0.42
N MET A 51 -7.67 1.09 -0.59
CA MET A 51 -6.89 2.24 -1.06
C MET A 51 -7.63 3.53 -0.73
N HIS A 52 -7.11 4.31 0.22
CA HIS A 52 -7.65 5.63 0.56
C HIS A 52 -6.95 6.70 -0.28
N THR A 53 -7.60 7.11 -1.38
CA THR A 53 -7.02 8.01 -2.38
C THR A 53 -8.06 8.52 -3.38
N ASP A 54 -7.76 9.63 -4.06
CA ASP A 54 -8.48 10.02 -5.28
C ASP A 54 -8.07 9.07 -6.44
N PRO A 55 -9.00 8.25 -6.97
CA PRO A 55 -8.70 7.29 -8.02
C PRO A 55 -8.37 7.93 -9.37
N LYS A 56 -8.64 9.21 -9.55
CA LYS A 56 -8.45 9.98 -10.79
C LYS A 56 -7.61 11.25 -10.61
N ASP A 57 -6.73 11.28 -9.60
CA ASP A 57 -5.80 12.40 -9.38
C ASP A 57 -5.01 12.68 -10.66
N VAL A 58 -4.95 13.93 -11.07
CA VAL A 58 -4.29 14.39 -12.31
C VAL A 58 -2.78 14.09 -12.36
N HIS A 59 -2.16 13.80 -11.23
CA HIS A 59 -0.74 13.43 -11.12
C HIS A 59 -0.50 11.91 -11.08
N GLY A 60 -1.58 11.12 -11.17
CA GLY A 60 -1.55 9.66 -11.08
C GLY A 60 -2.14 8.97 -12.29
N GLN A 61 -2.77 7.86 -12.02
CA GLN A 61 -3.37 6.98 -13.02
C GLN A 61 -4.89 6.89 -12.77
N ASP A 62 -5.68 6.54 -13.79
CA ASP A 62 -7.09 6.15 -13.59
C ASP A 62 -7.13 4.73 -12.99
N LEU A 63 -7.26 4.67 -11.66
CA LEU A 63 -7.21 3.40 -10.93
C LEU A 63 -8.42 2.53 -11.21
N VAL A 64 -9.57 3.12 -11.48
CA VAL A 64 -10.80 2.38 -11.85
C VAL A 64 -10.60 1.69 -13.20
N ALA A 65 -10.07 2.40 -14.19
CA ALA A 65 -9.78 1.81 -15.50
C ALA A 65 -8.73 0.69 -15.41
N ILE A 66 -7.74 0.80 -14.50
CA ILE A 66 -6.77 -0.27 -14.25
C ILE A 66 -7.49 -1.49 -13.67
N MET A 67 -8.30 -1.32 -12.62
CA MET A 67 -9.04 -2.42 -11.99
C MET A 67 -9.95 -3.13 -13.01
N ASP A 68 -10.66 -2.38 -13.82
CA ASP A 68 -11.51 -2.94 -14.89
C ASP A 68 -10.69 -3.75 -15.92
N SER A 69 -9.51 -3.23 -16.31
CA SER A 69 -8.67 -3.87 -17.33
C SER A 69 -8.07 -5.21 -16.88
N ILE A 70 -7.91 -5.42 -15.58
CA ILE A 70 -7.37 -6.66 -15.01
C ILE A 70 -8.43 -7.55 -14.36
N GLY A 71 -9.70 -7.15 -14.43
CA GLY A 71 -10.82 -7.93 -13.89
C GLY A 71 -10.92 -7.94 -12.37
N ALA A 72 -10.33 -6.96 -11.67
CA ALA A 72 -10.39 -6.84 -10.20
C ALA A 72 -11.73 -6.22 -9.75
N THR A 73 -12.85 -6.91 -10.01
CA THR A 73 -14.22 -6.38 -9.82
C THR A 73 -14.99 -7.04 -8.67
N ASP A 74 -14.39 -7.96 -7.92
CA ASP A 74 -15.01 -8.81 -6.88
C ASP A 74 -14.79 -8.30 -5.45
N ASN A 75 -14.65 -6.98 -5.28
CA ASN A 75 -14.41 -6.33 -3.98
C ASN A 75 -13.08 -6.72 -3.28
N ARG A 76 -12.15 -7.38 -3.99
CA ARG A 76 -10.79 -7.62 -3.47
C ARG A 76 -9.99 -6.34 -3.32
N ILE A 77 -10.30 -5.29 -4.11
CA ILE A 77 -9.72 -3.95 -4.01
C ILE A 77 -10.85 -2.93 -3.87
N LEU A 78 -10.81 -2.16 -2.80
CA LEU A 78 -11.79 -1.12 -2.50
C LEU A 78 -11.11 0.26 -2.50
N ILE A 79 -11.76 1.23 -3.11
CA ILE A 79 -11.29 2.62 -3.12
C ILE A 79 -12.16 3.46 -2.18
N SER A 80 -11.51 4.17 -1.27
CA SER A 80 -12.10 5.18 -0.40
C SER A 80 -11.61 6.55 -0.87
N ASP A 81 -12.46 7.33 -1.52
CA ASP A 81 -12.12 8.62 -2.14
C ASP A 81 -12.57 9.84 -1.34
N GLN A 82 -13.33 9.62 -0.27
CA GLN A 82 -13.85 10.71 0.56
C GLN A 82 -12.82 11.16 1.59
N LYS A 83 -12.62 12.48 1.70
CA LYS A 83 -11.84 13.02 2.83
C LYS A 83 -12.54 12.70 4.14
N VAL A 84 -11.80 12.09 5.04
CA VAL A 84 -12.28 11.70 6.37
C VAL A 84 -11.59 12.51 7.47
N PRO A 85 -12.25 12.75 8.60
CA PRO A 85 -11.62 13.38 9.76
C PRO A 85 -10.57 12.43 10.40
N PRO A 86 -9.61 12.97 11.19
CA PRO A 86 -8.50 12.17 11.74
C PRO A 86 -8.94 10.93 12.53
N ASP A 87 -10.03 11.03 13.29
CA ASP A 87 -10.57 9.89 14.05
C ASP A 87 -11.14 8.79 13.17
N ALA A 88 -11.73 9.13 12.03
CA ALA A 88 -12.18 8.14 11.05
C ALA A 88 -10.98 7.50 10.32
N LEU A 89 -9.95 8.29 9.99
CA LEU A 89 -8.72 7.75 9.41
C LEU A 89 -8.02 6.78 10.39
N ALA A 90 -7.93 7.12 11.67
CA ALA A 90 -7.39 6.22 12.69
C ALA A 90 -8.19 4.89 12.76
N ARG A 91 -9.52 4.94 12.61
CA ARG A 91 -10.34 3.72 12.53
C ARG A 91 -10.02 2.90 11.27
N MET A 92 -9.72 3.54 10.13
CA MET A 92 -9.31 2.83 8.92
C MET A 92 -7.98 2.10 9.11
N TYR A 93 -7.00 2.69 9.80
CA TYR A 93 -5.78 1.97 10.18
C TYR A 93 -6.10 0.80 11.11
N ASN A 94 -6.96 0.97 12.10
CA ASN A 94 -7.29 -0.08 13.09
C ASN A 94 -8.05 -1.29 12.51
N ILE A 95 -8.66 -1.19 11.33
CA ILE A 95 -9.25 -2.36 10.64
C ILE A 95 -8.25 -3.06 9.71
N ALA A 96 -7.11 -2.44 9.44
CA ALA A 96 -6.06 -3.03 8.62
C ALA A 96 -5.19 -3.98 9.43
N ASP A 97 -4.80 -5.08 8.83
CA ASP A 97 -3.82 -6.02 9.38
C ASP A 97 -2.39 -5.64 8.96
N CYS A 98 -2.25 -4.89 7.85
CA CYS A 98 -0.97 -4.39 7.37
C CYS A 98 -1.15 -3.16 6.46
N THR A 99 -0.28 -2.17 6.59
CA THR A 99 -0.22 -1.03 5.66
C THR A 99 0.93 -1.19 4.65
N ILE A 100 0.68 -0.82 3.40
CA ILE A 100 1.65 -0.93 2.30
C ILE A 100 2.10 0.45 1.85
N ASN A 101 3.41 0.63 1.59
CA ASN A 101 3.94 1.78 0.89
C ASN A 101 5.12 1.38 -0.01
N ILE A 102 4.85 1.16 -1.29
CA ILE A 102 5.84 0.80 -2.31
C ILE A 102 6.29 1.99 -3.16
N SER A 103 6.27 3.18 -2.59
CA SER A 103 6.74 4.39 -3.30
C SER A 103 8.17 4.25 -3.80
N ASP A 104 8.44 4.73 -5.01
CA ASP A 104 9.80 4.77 -5.59
C ASP A 104 10.70 5.81 -4.91
N ALA A 105 10.09 6.80 -4.29
CA ALA A 105 10.78 7.83 -3.50
C ALA A 105 9.81 8.38 -2.46
N GLU A 106 10.26 8.48 -1.22
CA GLU A 106 9.48 9.02 -0.11
C GLU A 106 10.37 9.89 0.78
N GLY A 107 9.91 11.09 1.11
CA GLY A 107 10.63 11.97 2.02
C GLY A 107 10.55 11.45 3.44
N PHE A 108 9.36 11.46 4.03
CA PHE A 108 9.13 11.03 5.40
C PHE A 108 8.22 9.79 5.49
N GLY A 109 7.04 9.79 4.83
CA GLY A 109 6.07 8.71 4.91
C GLY A 109 5.08 8.85 6.06
N LEU A 110 4.28 9.92 6.08
CA LEU A 110 3.29 10.15 7.14
C LEU A 110 2.32 8.98 7.31
N ALA A 111 1.85 8.40 6.22
CA ALA A 111 0.91 7.27 6.25
C ALA A 111 1.47 6.03 6.95
N THR A 112 2.75 5.74 6.80
CA THR A 112 3.41 4.62 7.49
C THR A 112 3.64 4.92 8.98
N LEU A 113 3.94 6.17 9.34
CA LEU A 113 4.02 6.59 10.74
C LEU A 113 2.64 6.50 11.43
N GLU A 114 1.57 6.93 10.76
CA GLU A 114 0.19 6.81 11.24
C GLU A 114 -0.20 5.34 11.46
N SER A 115 0.21 4.44 10.56
CA SER A 115 0.04 3.00 10.69
C SER A 115 0.71 2.45 11.95
N LEU A 116 1.99 2.72 12.12
CA LEU A 116 2.76 2.29 13.30
C LEU A 116 2.19 2.86 14.60
N SER A 117 1.74 4.13 14.58
CA SER A 117 1.08 4.76 15.72
C SER A 117 -0.26 4.10 16.08
N SER A 118 -0.87 3.42 15.12
CA SER A 118 -2.09 2.61 15.29
C SER A 118 -1.80 1.15 15.63
N GLY A 119 -0.52 0.77 15.79
CA GLY A 119 -0.09 -0.60 16.09
C GLY A 119 -0.15 -1.56 14.90
N VAL A 120 -0.23 -1.03 13.68
CA VAL A 120 -0.36 -1.81 12.44
C VAL A 120 1.00 -1.93 11.74
N PRO A 121 1.48 -3.16 11.45
CA PRO A 121 2.75 -3.38 10.78
C PRO A 121 2.72 -2.84 9.33
N ILE A 122 3.92 -2.61 8.77
CA ILE A 122 4.08 -2.01 7.45
C ILE A 122 4.86 -2.92 6.50
N ILE A 123 4.53 -2.87 5.20
CA ILE A 123 5.38 -3.36 4.10
C ILE A 123 5.83 -2.14 3.31
N VAL A 124 7.13 -1.89 3.24
CA VAL A 124 7.65 -0.67 2.62
C VAL A 124 8.82 -0.93 1.69
N ASN A 125 8.92 -0.14 0.61
CA ASN A 125 10.15 0.03 -0.12
C ASN A 125 11.15 0.78 0.76
N MET A 126 12.36 0.27 0.92
CA MET A 126 13.41 0.90 1.74
C MET A 126 14.01 2.11 1.01
N THR A 127 13.22 3.17 0.92
CA THR A 127 13.59 4.45 0.31
C THR A 127 13.28 5.63 1.25
N GLY A 128 14.16 6.60 1.30
CA GLY A 128 14.00 7.80 2.13
C GLY A 128 13.66 7.48 3.59
N GLY A 129 12.72 8.20 4.18
CA GLY A 129 12.31 8.03 5.58
C GLY A 129 11.61 6.71 5.91
N LEU A 130 11.17 5.93 4.91
CA LEU A 130 10.55 4.62 5.17
C LEU A 130 11.54 3.63 5.78
N GLN A 131 12.84 3.77 5.49
CA GLN A 131 13.89 2.92 6.06
C GLN A 131 13.97 3.07 7.58
N GLU A 132 13.85 4.30 8.07
CA GLU A 132 13.91 4.60 9.51
C GLU A 132 12.60 4.27 10.24
N GLN A 133 11.53 4.05 9.52
CA GLN A 133 10.23 3.68 10.10
C GLN A 133 10.04 2.17 10.20
N VAL A 134 10.57 1.40 9.25
CA VAL A 134 10.39 -0.05 9.25
C VAL A 134 11.29 -0.78 10.24
N THR A 135 12.38 -0.15 10.66
CA THR A 135 13.30 -0.67 11.67
C THR A 135 14.04 0.46 12.38
N ASP A 136 14.36 0.26 13.64
CA ASP A 136 15.27 1.13 14.42
C ASP A 136 16.73 0.62 14.41
N GLY A 137 16.99 -0.46 13.65
CA GLY A 137 18.29 -1.13 13.54
C GLY A 137 18.41 -2.37 14.44
N GLU A 138 17.54 -2.53 15.42
CA GLU A 138 17.47 -3.69 16.32
C GLU A 138 16.19 -4.49 16.09
N GLU A 139 15.05 -3.80 16.02
CA GLU A 139 13.73 -4.38 15.83
C GLU A 139 13.14 -4.02 14.46
N TRP A 140 12.23 -4.88 13.99
CA TRP A 140 11.49 -4.68 12.74
C TRP A 140 10.01 -4.51 13.02
N PHE A 141 9.42 -3.40 12.55
CA PHE A 141 8.01 -3.06 12.71
C PHE A 141 7.17 -3.45 11.49
N GLY A 142 7.74 -4.28 10.62
CA GLY A 142 7.12 -4.77 9.41
C GLY A 142 8.14 -5.41 8.47
N ILE A 143 7.90 -5.33 7.17
CA ILE A 143 8.78 -5.88 6.14
C ILE A 143 9.36 -4.76 5.30
N GLY A 144 10.68 -4.57 5.37
CA GLY A 144 11.43 -3.68 4.50
C GLY A 144 11.88 -4.41 3.23
N LEU A 145 11.55 -3.86 2.07
CA LEU A 145 11.93 -4.39 0.76
C LEU A 145 13.13 -3.61 0.23
N THR A 146 14.23 -4.31 0.01
CA THR A 146 15.41 -3.70 -0.61
C THR A 146 15.13 -3.38 -2.08
N PRO A 147 15.37 -2.15 -2.55
CA PRO A 147 15.20 -1.82 -3.96
C PRO A 147 16.04 -2.71 -4.87
N ALA A 148 15.43 -3.25 -5.91
CA ALA A 148 16.13 -4.10 -6.90
C ALA A 148 16.99 -3.26 -7.86
N SER A 149 16.62 -1.99 -8.07
CA SER A 149 17.37 -1.06 -8.91
C SER A 149 17.12 0.38 -8.51
N LYS A 150 18.03 1.26 -8.92
CA LYS A 150 17.88 2.71 -8.80
C LYS A 150 17.82 3.33 -10.20
N SER A 151 16.81 4.12 -10.47
CA SER A 151 16.64 4.85 -11.72
C SER A 151 16.89 6.34 -11.51
N ILE A 152 17.44 7.01 -12.53
CA ILE A 152 17.51 8.47 -12.59
C ILE A 152 16.37 8.94 -13.47
N ILE A 153 15.47 9.71 -12.88
CA ILE A 153 14.31 10.30 -13.54
C ILE A 153 14.35 11.80 -13.32
N GLY A 154 13.95 12.55 -14.29
CA GLY A 154 13.94 14.00 -14.14
C GLY A 154 13.46 14.71 -15.39
N SER A 155 13.49 16.01 -15.32
CA SER A 155 13.25 16.94 -16.41
C SER A 155 14.47 17.83 -16.61
N GLN A 156 14.44 18.71 -17.60
CA GLN A 156 15.52 19.71 -17.76
C GLN A 156 15.65 20.62 -16.53
N GLU A 157 14.55 20.88 -15.83
CA GLU A 157 14.52 21.75 -14.65
C GLU A 157 15.00 21.04 -13.38
N VAL A 158 14.72 19.74 -13.28
CA VAL A 158 15.10 18.89 -12.13
C VAL A 158 15.69 17.57 -12.67
N PRO A 159 16.94 17.57 -13.12
CA PRO A 159 17.48 16.44 -13.90
C PRO A 159 17.89 15.23 -13.08
N TYR A 160 18.06 15.37 -11.77
CA TYR A 160 18.62 14.30 -10.92
C TYR A 160 17.64 13.83 -9.85
N ILE A 161 16.46 13.33 -10.26
CA ILE A 161 15.54 12.67 -9.35
C ILE A 161 15.90 11.18 -9.34
N HIS A 162 16.28 10.66 -8.18
CA HIS A 162 16.54 9.22 -8.00
C HIS A 162 15.28 8.54 -7.52
N GLU A 163 14.98 7.38 -8.12
CA GLU A 163 13.87 6.51 -7.73
C GLU A 163 14.34 5.10 -7.49
N ASP A 164 13.92 4.52 -6.38
CA ASP A 164 14.22 3.17 -5.93
C ASP A 164 13.12 2.21 -6.37
N ARG A 165 13.42 1.30 -7.29
CA ARG A 165 12.46 0.38 -7.92
C ARG A 165 12.45 -0.96 -7.24
N LEU A 166 11.26 -1.46 -6.91
CA LEU A 166 11.06 -2.80 -6.37
C LEU A 166 11.02 -3.87 -7.46
N ASN A 167 11.32 -5.08 -7.05
CA ASN A 167 11.04 -6.30 -7.78
C ASN A 167 9.66 -6.83 -7.40
N LYS A 168 8.90 -7.32 -8.39
CA LYS A 168 7.56 -7.87 -8.17
C LYS A 168 7.58 -9.06 -7.22
N GLU A 169 8.48 -10.01 -7.45
CA GLU A 169 8.52 -11.24 -6.66
C GLU A 169 8.87 -10.98 -5.19
N ASP A 170 9.77 -10.04 -4.91
CA ASP A 170 10.09 -9.65 -3.54
C ASP A 170 8.86 -9.05 -2.83
N PHE A 171 8.07 -8.26 -3.54
CA PHE A 171 6.82 -7.71 -3.01
C PHE A 171 5.77 -8.79 -2.78
N LEU A 172 5.54 -9.71 -3.73
CA LEU A 172 4.61 -10.82 -3.56
C LEU A 172 5.02 -11.72 -2.39
N ASN A 173 6.31 -11.99 -2.22
CA ASN A 173 6.83 -12.73 -1.07
C ASN A 173 6.58 -12.01 0.26
N ALA A 174 6.66 -10.68 0.29
CA ALA A 174 6.32 -9.91 1.47
C ALA A 174 4.82 -9.99 1.82
N LEU A 175 3.94 -9.95 0.81
CA LEU A 175 2.49 -10.15 1.02
C LEU A 175 2.21 -11.55 1.59
N ARG A 176 2.79 -12.61 0.98
CA ARG A 176 2.67 -14.00 1.45
C ARG A 176 3.16 -14.15 2.89
N LYS A 177 4.33 -13.57 3.20
CA LYS A 177 4.90 -13.62 4.54
C LYS A 177 4.00 -12.93 5.56
N MET A 178 3.52 -11.73 5.25
CA MET A 178 2.65 -10.97 6.15
C MET A 178 1.33 -11.71 6.39
N TYR A 179 0.71 -12.22 5.32
CA TYR A 179 -0.54 -12.99 5.38
C TYR A 179 -0.42 -14.26 6.23
N ASN A 180 0.73 -14.92 6.22
CA ASN A 180 0.96 -16.17 6.99
C ASN A 180 1.49 -15.94 8.41
N MET A 181 1.70 -14.69 8.84
CA MET A 181 2.15 -14.36 10.21
C MET A 181 1.00 -14.23 11.22
N THR A 182 -0.24 -14.28 10.76
CA THR A 182 -1.46 -14.16 11.58
C THR A 182 -2.02 -15.51 12.02
#